data_9d240fe41b41c500a47fe92061c5126d
#
_entry.id   9d240fe41b41c500a47fe92061c5126d
#
_cell.length_a   1.000
_cell.length_b   1.000
_cell.length_c   1.000
_cell.angle_alpha   90.00
_cell.angle_beta   90.00
_cell.angle_gamma   90.00
#
_symmetry.space_group_name_H-M   'P 1'
#
loop_
_entity.id
_entity.type
_entity.pdbx_description
1 polymer ?
#
loop_
_entity_poly.entity_id
_entity_poly.type
_entity_poly.pdbx_seq_one_letter_code
_entity_poly.pdbx_strand_id
1 'polypeptide(L)'
;MILEGLIMKDSIRESLSYWGLYSKLLQVKKLFEPQFIPFGGHRHQYFLYYEPENPVNDKVIIWMHGGGWNAGTPKMFDFVGQCAAKNGYRFISIGYRLSPKYKYPCQIEDVCAGYKASVEFLNTRGVDTSRLIVSGPSAGAHLSAILCYSKETQEKYDVDVSNVVGFIGVGGPYVFSGRQSLSVRLLLNQLFAKGYDRTQGEPYSLMTKSRIPMLLIQSRHDGVIEYSCAEHFYARAKELGNECELYTVTDRKNTHSWYTAGMFLETRETNQSLNKFFSWIENLRY
;
A
#
# COMPACT_ATOMS: atom_id res chain seq x y z
N MET A 1 -1.94 23.15 21.98
CA MET A 1 -2.42 24.33 21.20
C MET A 1 -1.73 24.51 19.86
N ILE A 2 -0.41 24.71 19.76
CA ILE A 2 0.25 24.93 18.44
C ILE A 2 0.17 23.66 17.56
N LEU A 3 0.43 22.49 18.11
CA LEU A 3 0.37 21.21 17.41
C LEU A 3 -1.07 20.84 16.96
N GLU A 4 -2.07 21.11 17.80
CA GLU A 4 -3.50 20.90 17.49
C GLU A 4 -3.99 21.83 16.37
N GLY A 5 -3.51 23.08 16.36
CA GLY A 5 -3.80 24.02 15.26
C GLY A 5 -3.18 23.61 13.93
N LEU A 6 -2.01 22.95 13.93
CA LEU A 6 -1.36 22.41 12.74
C LEU A 6 -2.11 21.19 12.18
N ILE A 7 -2.48 20.24 13.03
CA ILE A 7 -3.24 19.02 12.64
C ILE A 7 -4.61 19.40 12.06
N MET A 8 -5.31 20.38 12.69
CA MET A 8 -6.60 20.87 12.16
C MET A 8 -6.44 21.52 10.78
N LYS A 9 -5.33 22.27 10.55
CA LYS A 9 -5.03 22.86 9.23
C LYS A 9 -4.75 21.80 8.16
N ASP A 10 -4.04 20.74 8.51
CA ASP A 10 -3.72 19.65 7.58
C ASP A 10 -4.96 18.80 7.26
N SER A 11 -5.85 18.53 8.20
CA SER A 11 -7.14 17.87 7.96
C SER A 11 -8.08 18.68 7.04
N ILE A 12 -8.11 20.00 7.18
CA ILE A 12 -8.89 20.88 6.28
C ILE A 12 -8.28 20.85 4.86
N ARG A 13 -6.95 20.94 4.78
CA ARG A 13 -6.23 20.86 3.50
C ARG A 13 -6.46 19.50 2.82
N GLU A 14 -6.47 18.42 3.58
CA GLU A 14 -6.82 17.07 3.10
C GLU A 14 -8.19 17.07 2.41
N SER A 15 -9.22 17.62 3.07
CA SER A 15 -10.58 17.66 2.51
C SER A 15 -10.64 18.44 1.20
N LEU A 16 -9.89 19.53 1.07
CA LEU A 16 -9.83 20.34 -0.16
C LEU A 16 -9.04 19.62 -1.27
N SER A 17 -8.03 18.83 -0.93
CA SER A 17 -7.17 18.14 -1.89
C SER A 17 -7.89 17.05 -2.70
N TYR A 18 -8.95 16.46 -2.15
CA TYR A 18 -9.78 15.47 -2.86
C TYR A 18 -10.40 16.01 -4.15
N TRP A 19 -10.82 17.29 -4.18
CA TRP A 19 -11.35 17.91 -5.39
C TRP A 19 -10.30 18.03 -6.50
N GLY A 20 -9.08 18.44 -6.14
CA GLY A 20 -7.96 18.50 -7.08
C GLY A 20 -7.57 17.13 -7.61
N LEU A 21 -7.54 16.12 -6.74
CA LEU A 21 -7.27 14.73 -7.12
C LEU A 21 -8.33 14.21 -8.07
N TYR A 22 -9.62 14.42 -7.76
CA TYR A 22 -10.73 13.97 -8.59
C TYR A 22 -10.70 14.60 -9.99
N SER A 23 -10.41 15.90 -10.08
CA SER A 23 -10.30 16.57 -11.38
C SER A 23 -9.16 16.02 -12.26
N LYS A 24 -8.03 15.63 -11.66
CA LYS A 24 -6.94 14.97 -12.39
C LYS A 24 -7.29 13.54 -12.80
N LEU A 25 -8.00 12.80 -11.95
CA LEU A 25 -8.44 11.42 -12.27
C LEU A 25 -9.31 11.38 -13.53
N LEU A 26 -10.17 12.39 -13.75
CA LEU A 26 -10.98 12.48 -14.97
C LEU A 26 -10.16 12.70 -16.26
N GLN A 27 -8.91 13.11 -16.15
CA GLN A 27 -8.02 13.37 -17.29
C GLN A 27 -7.07 12.20 -17.61
N VAL A 28 -7.09 11.14 -16.80
CA VAL A 28 -6.21 9.98 -17.01
C VAL A 28 -6.60 9.25 -18.28
N LYS A 29 -5.64 9.16 -19.19
CA LYS A 29 -5.80 8.34 -20.40
C LYS A 29 -5.50 6.88 -20.07
N LYS A 30 -6.39 5.99 -20.45
CA LYS A 30 -6.12 4.55 -20.43
C LYS A 30 -5.21 4.21 -21.60
N LEU A 31 -4.00 3.78 -21.31
CA LEU A 31 -3.00 3.37 -22.29
C LEU A 31 -2.87 1.84 -22.34
N PHE A 32 -3.16 1.18 -21.24
CA PHE A 32 -3.04 -0.27 -21.08
C PHE A 32 -4.39 -0.84 -20.65
N GLU A 33 -4.84 -1.90 -21.32
CA GLU A 33 -6.05 -2.62 -20.92
C GLU A 33 -5.69 -3.73 -19.92
N PRO A 34 -6.11 -3.64 -18.65
CA PRO A 34 -5.76 -4.63 -17.66
C PRO A 34 -6.54 -5.94 -17.86
N GLN A 35 -5.89 -7.06 -17.56
CA GLN A 35 -6.57 -8.35 -17.47
C GLN A 35 -7.24 -8.48 -16.09
N PHE A 36 -8.50 -8.85 -16.09
CA PHE A 36 -9.29 -9.11 -14.87
C PHE A 36 -9.20 -10.60 -14.53
N ILE A 37 -8.68 -10.92 -13.35
CA ILE A 37 -8.50 -12.30 -12.90
C ILE A 37 -9.18 -12.48 -11.54
N PRO A 38 -10.29 -13.26 -11.43
CA PRO A 38 -10.89 -13.59 -10.15
C PRO A 38 -10.05 -14.67 -9.44
N PHE A 39 -9.92 -14.56 -8.11
CA PHE A 39 -9.26 -15.56 -7.27
C PHE A 39 -10.17 -16.11 -6.16
N GLY A 40 -11.43 -15.71 -6.12
CA GLY A 40 -12.43 -16.18 -5.16
C GLY A 40 -13.84 -15.88 -5.61
N GLY A 41 -14.83 -16.31 -4.80
CA GLY A 41 -16.26 -16.19 -5.12
C GLY A 41 -16.88 -14.82 -4.85
N HIS A 42 -16.15 -13.88 -4.23
CA HIS A 42 -16.69 -12.56 -3.90
C HIS A 42 -16.26 -11.52 -4.93
N ARG A 43 -17.14 -10.55 -5.25
CA ARG A 43 -16.90 -9.50 -6.25
C ARG A 43 -15.64 -8.66 -6.04
N HIS A 44 -15.06 -8.64 -4.85
CA HIS A 44 -13.82 -7.94 -4.52
C HIS A 44 -12.60 -8.88 -4.51
N GLN A 45 -12.79 -10.19 -4.67
CA GLN A 45 -11.71 -11.18 -4.74
C GLN A 45 -11.26 -11.36 -6.19
N TYR A 46 -10.60 -10.34 -6.71
CA TYR A 46 -9.97 -10.33 -8.04
C TYR A 46 -8.73 -9.43 -8.02
N PHE A 47 -7.87 -9.63 -9.00
CA PHE A 47 -6.81 -8.68 -9.28
C PHE A 47 -6.87 -8.20 -10.73
N LEU A 48 -6.25 -7.03 -10.97
CA LEU A 48 -5.99 -6.51 -12.30
C LEU A 48 -4.51 -6.66 -12.60
N TYR A 49 -4.19 -7.23 -13.75
CA TYR A 49 -2.83 -7.37 -14.25
C TYR A 49 -2.58 -6.43 -15.41
N TYR A 50 -1.48 -5.69 -15.35
CA TYR A 50 -1.01 -4.77 -16.38
C TYR A 50 0.31 -5.27 -16.95
N GLU A 51 0.36 -5.50 -18.26
CA GLU A 51 1.56 -5.83 -19.00
C GLU A 51 2.07 -4.57 -19.69
N PRO A 52 3.30 -4.10 -19.44
CA PRO A 52 3.90 -3.00 -20.20
C PRO A 52 4.25 -3.46 -21.62
N GLU A 53 4.22 -2.55 -22.60
CA GLU A 53 4.64 -2.87 -23.97
C GLU A 53 6.11 -3.31 -24.03
N ASN A 54 6.96 -2.63 -23.25
CA ASN A 54 8.39 -2.92 -23.18
C ASN A 54 8.79 -3.01 -21.69
N PRO A 55 8.85 -4.21 -21.10
CA PRO A 55 9.32 -4.37 -19.73
C PRO A 55 10.77 -3.89 -19.59
N VAL A 56 11.01 -2.92 -18.69
CA VAL A 56 12.36 -2.34 -18.49
C VAL A 56 13.14 -3.06 -17.39
N ASN A 57 12.50 -3.91 -16.62
CA ASN A 57 13.16 -4.75 -15.63
C ASN A 57 12.37 -6.02 -15.32
N ASP A 58 13.00 -6.88 -14.55
CA ASP A 58 12.52 -8.23 -14.17
C ASP A 58 11.64 -8.26 -12.92
N LYS A 59 11.34 -7.09 -12.32
CA LYS A 59 10.55 -7.01 -11.10
C LYS A 59 9.07 -6.81 -11.43
N VAL A 60 8.22 -7.51 -10.69
CA VAL A 60 6.77 -7.34 -10.75
C VAL A 60 6.28 -6.64 -9.48
N ILE A 61 5.44 -5.61 -9.63
CA ILE A 61 4.85 -4.91 -8.49
C ILE A 61 3.50 -5.53 -8.16
N ILE A 62 3.38 -6.09 -6.95
CA ILE A 62 2.12 -6.55 -6.35
C ILE A 62 1.62 -5.46 -5.40
N TRP A 63 0.44 -4.93 -5.66
CA TRP A 63 -0.05 -3.75 -4.99
C TRP A 63 -1.45 -3.95 -4.40
N MET A 64 -1.66 -3.51 -3.17
CA MET A 64 -2.94 -3.51 -2.47
C MET A 64 -3.48 -2.08 -2.41
N HIS A 65 -4.75 -1.89 -2.79
CA HIS A 65 -5.34 -0.56 -2.82
C HIS A 65 -5.58 0.04 -1.42
N GLY A 66 -5.61 1.37 -1.34
CA GLY A 66 -6.03 2.12 -0.16
C GLY A 66 -7.55 2.19 -0.02
N GLY A 67 -8.02 3.13 0.83
CA GLY A 67 -9.45 3.41 1.02
C GLY A 67 -9.99 2.97 2.38
N GLY A 68 -9.17 3.04 3.45
CA GLY A 68 -9.61 2.85 4.84
C GLY A 68 -10.26 1.48 5.11
N TRP A 69 -9.93 0.46 4.35
CA TRP A 69 -10.50 -0.90 4.39
C TRP A 69 -12.01 -0.96 4.08
N ASN A 70 -12.70 0.16 3.95
CA ASN A 70 -14.15 0.24 3.72
C ASN A 70 -14.54 0.75 2.34
N ALA A 71 -13.57 1.20 1.56
CA ALA A 71 -13.73 1.71 0.20
C ALA A 71 -12.55 1.26 -0.68
N GLY A 72 -12.63 1.55 -1.97
CA GLY A 72 -11.60 1.23 -2.93
C GLY A 72 -11.82 -0.11 -3.64
N THR A 73 -11.23 -0.20 -4.81
CA THR A 73 -11.13 -1.43 -5.62
C THR A 73 -9.94 -1.28 -6.55
N PRO A 74 -9.38 -2.37 -7.10
CA PRO A 74 -8.37 -2.28 -8.16
C PRO A 74 -8.79 -1.39 -9.33
N LYS A 75 -10.07 -1.41 -9.72
CA LYS A 75 -10.60 -0.57 -10.81
C LYS A 75 -10.63 0.92 -10.47
N MET A 76 -10.89 1.29 -9.21
CA MET A 76 -10.84 2.70 -8.78
C MET A 76 -9.42 3.27 -8.81
N PHE A 77 -8.42 2.41 -8.66
CA PHE A 77 -7.01 2.77 -8.69
C PHE A 77 -6.31 2.35 -10.00
N ASP A 78 -7.09 2.20 -11.09
CA ASP A 78 -6.58 1.85 -12.43
C ASP A 78 -5.37 2.72 -12.85
N PHE A 79 -5.42 4.02 -12.55
CA PHE A 79 -4.36 4.98 -12.86
C PHE A 79 -2.98 4.61 -12.26
N VAL A 80 -2.94 3.85 -11.16
CA VAL A 80 -1.68 3.37 -10.58
C VAL A 80 -1.06 2.31 -11.47
N GLY A 81 -1.88 1.36 -11.96
CA GLY A 81 -1.45 0.35 -12.93
C GLY A 81 -1.02 0.96 -14.24
N GLN A 82 -1.76 1.97 -14.74
CA GLN A 82 -1.38 2.74 -15.93
C GLN A 82 0.00 3.41 -15.75
N CYS A 83 0.23 4.03 -14.59
CA CYS A 83 1.51 4.67 -14.26
C CYS A 83 2.64 3.64 -14.18
N ALA A 84 2.44 2.51 -13.51
CA ALA A 84 3.44 1.45 -13.38
C ALA A 84 3.81 0.85 -14.74
N ALA A 85 2.82 0.49 -15.57
CA ALA A 85 3.03 -0.05 -16.90
C ALA A 85 3.72 0.96 -17.84
N LYS A 86 3.35 2.25 -17.76
CA LYS A 86 4.05 3.32 -18.49
C LYS A 86 5.53 3.44 -18.08
N ASN A 87 5.86 3.14 -16.83
CA ASN A 87 7.25 3.08 -16.35
C ASN A 87 7.92 1.71 -16.61
N GLY A 88 7.28 0.82 -17.39
CA GLY A 88 7.85 -0.45 -17.83
C GLY A 88 7.76 -1.58 -16.80
N TYR A 89 6.93 -1.44 -15.78
CA TYR A 89 6.73 -2.49 -14.75
C TYR A 89 5.47 -3.31 -15.01
N ARG A 90 5.61 -4.65 -14.91
CA ARG A 90 4.45 -5.51 -14.70
C ARG A 90 3.82 -5.18 -13.36
N PHE A 91 2.50 -5.05 -13.33
CA PHE A 91 1.81 -4.58 -12.15
C PHE A 91 0.55 -5.40 -11.89
N ILE A 92 0.36 -5.81 -10.65
CA ILE A 92 -0.84 -6.50 -10.18
C ILE A 92 -1.48 -5.69 -9.06
N SER A 93 -2.77 -5.34 -9.20
CA SER A 93 -3.56 -4.68 -8.18
C SER A 93 -4.56 -5.67 -7.58
N ILE A 94 -4.37 -6.05 -6.31
CA ILE A 94 -5.20 -7.02 -5.60
C ILE A 94 -6.36 -6.32 -4.87
N GLY A 95 -7.57 -6.85 -5.06
CA GLY A 95 -8.76 -6.46 -4.32
C GLY A 95 -8.96 -7.33 -3.09
N TYR A 96 -9.74 -6.83 -2.14
CA TYR A 96 -10.10 -7.52 -0.89
C TYR A 96 -11.49 -7.11 -0.41
N ARG A 97 -12.16 -7.97 0.39
CA ARG A 97 -13.48 -7.70 0.97
C ARG A 97 -13.42 -6.51 1.93
N LEU A 98 -14.44 -5.67 1.90
CA LEU A 98 -14.46 -4.38 2.60
C LEU A 98 -15.25 -4.43 3.90
N SER A 99 -14.74 -3.70 4.93
CA SER A 99 -15.48 -3.38 6.14
C SER A 99 -16.60 -2.37 5.84
N PRO A 100 -17.59 -2.17 6.73
CA PRO A 100 -17.81 -2.89 7.97
C PRO A 100 -18.48 -4.26 7.80
N LYS A 101 -18.92 -4.62 6.57
CA LYS A 101 -19.60 -5.90 6.31
C LYS A 101 -18.69 -7.09 6.58
N TYR A 102 -17.44 -6.98 6.15
CA TYR A 102 -16.41 -7.98 6.39
C TYR A 102 -15.37 -7.41 7.36
N LYS A 103 -15.28 -8.02 8.53
CA LYS A 103 -14.35 -7.60 9.59
C LYS A 103 -12.99 -8.24 9.39
N TYR A 104 -11.94 -7.60 9.93
CA TYR A 104 -10.64 -8.25 10.04
C TYR A 104 -10.79 -9.59 10.82
N PRO A 105 -10.17 -10.68 10.34
CA PRO A 105 -9.04 -10.74 9.39
C PRO A 105 -9.40 -10.94 7.90
N CYS A 106 -10.66 -10.80 7.46
CA CYS A 106 -11.05 -11.07 6.06
C CYS A 106 -10.20 -10.34 5.02
N GLN A 107 -9.72 -9.13 5.33
CA GLN A 107 -8.91 -8.35 4.40
C GLN A 107 -7.54 -8.97 4.17
N ILE A 108 -6.87 -9.39 5.23
CA ILE A 108 -5.55 -10.03 5.10
C ILE A 108 -5.65 -11.45 4.53
N GLU A 109 -6.72 -12.18 4.84
CA GLU A 109 -7.05 -13.46 4.21
C GLU A 109 -7.16 -13.34 2.69
N ASP A 110 -7.92 -12.33 2.20
CA ASP A 110 -8.07 -12.07 0.78
C ASP A 110 -6.75 -11.62 0.13
N VAL A 111 -5.95 -10.80 0.81
CA VAL A 111 -4.63 -10.37 0.33
C VAL A 111 -3.69 -11.57 0.18
N CYS A 112 -3.64 -12.46 1.16
CA CYS A 112 -2.84 -13.69 1.09
C CYS A 112 -3.28 -14.59 -0.07
N ALA A 113 -4.59 -14.79 -0.24
CA ALA A 113 -5.15 -15.58 -1.35
C ALA A 113 -4.85 -14.93 -2.71
N GLY A 114 -5.04 -13.62 -2.82
CA GLY A 114 -4.77 -12.86 -4.03
C GLY A 114 -3.29 -12.84 -4.40
N TYR A 115 -2.39 -12.75 -3.40
CA TYR A 115 -0.95 -12.86 -3.61
C TYR A 115 -0.57 -14.24 -4.18
N LYS A 116 -1.03 -15.34 -3.58
CA LYS A 116 -0.77 -16.69 -4.09
C LYS A 116 -1.29 -16.87 -5.52
N ALA A 117 -2.53 -16.46 -5.77
CA ALA A 117 -3.11 -16.50 -7.11
C ALA A 117 -2.35 -15.65 -8.13
N SER A 118 -1.79 -14.51 -7.69
CA SER A 118 -0.97 -13.64 -8.54
C SER A 118 0.35 -14.32 -8.95
N VAL A 119 1.02 -14.98 -8.01
CA VAL A 119 2.26 -15.74 -8.28
C VAL A 119 1.98 -16.91 -9.24
N GLU A 120 0.92 -17.67 -8.99
CA GLU A 120 0.50 -18.76 -9.88
C GLU A 120 0.19 -18.26 -11.30
N PHE A 121 -0.59 -17.18 -11.41
CA PHE A 121 -0.91 -16.55 -12.70
C PHE A 121 0.34 -16.13 -13.47
N LEU A 122 1.30 -15.48 -12.80
CA LEU A 122 2.55 -15.05 -13.43
C LEU A 122 3.37 -16.25 -13.91
N ASN A 123 3.47 -17.32 -13.10
CA ASN A 123 4.17 -18.56 -13.44
C ASN A 123 3.56 -19.24 -14.68
N THR A 124 2.22 -19.32 -14.77
CA THR A 124 1.55 -19.90 -15.96
C THR A 124 1.81 -19.11 -17.24
N ARG A 125 2.22 -17.86 -17.13
CA ARG A 125 2.60 -16.98 -18.26
C ARG A 125 4.11 -16.97 -18.54
N GLY A 126 4.89 -17.73 -17.81
CA GLY A 126 6.35 -17.76 -17.94
C GLY A 126 7.02 -16.47 -17.45
N VAL A 127 6.36 -15.66 -16.64
CA VAL A 127 6.95 -14.47 -16.02
C VAL A 127 7.77 -14.90 -14.82
N ASP A 128 9.02 -14.42 -14.74
CA ASP A 128 9.87 -14.66 -13.58
C ASP A 128 9.27 -14.04 -12.32
N THR A 129 9.00 -14.86 -11.32
CA THR A 129 8.43 -14.45 -10.03
C THR A 129 9.46 -14.41 -8.90
N SER A 130 10.74 -14.51 -9.21
CA SER A 130 11.82 -14.51 -8.20
C SER A 130 12.06 -13.11 -7.58
N ARG A 131 11.48 -12.05 -8.16
CA ARG A 131 11.74 -10.65 -7.78
C ARG A 131 10.46 -9.83 -7.71
N LEU A 132 9.65 -10.08 -6.68
CA LEU A 132 8.40 -9.37 -6.44
C LEU A 132 8.62 -8.17 -5.51
N ILE A 133 7.98 -7.06 -5.84
CA ILE A 133 7.86 -5.87 -4.97
C ILE A 133 6.45 -5.84 -4.44
N VAL A 134 6.29 -5.84 -3.13
CA VAL A 134 4.98 -5.69 -2.50
C VAL A 134 4.78 -4.26 -2.06
N SER A 135 3.65 -3.66 -2.39
CA SER A 135 3.40 -2.25 -2.08
C SER A 135 1.92 -1.95 -1.84
N GLY A 136 1.66 -0.79 -1.29
CA GLY A 136 0.32 -0.24 -1.17
C GLY A 136 0.32 1.10 -0.44
N PRO A 137 -0.72 1.93 -0.62
CA PRO A 137 -0.93 3.16 0.11
C PRO A 137 -1.93 2.96 1.26
N SER A 138 -1.79 3.72 2.36
CA SER A 138 -2.78 3.78 3.44
C SER A 138 -3.20 2.38 3.93
N ALA A 139 -4.47 2.02 3.88
CA ALA A 139 -4.96 0.68 4.21
C ALA A 139 -4.25 -0.45 3.44
N GLY A 140 -3.85 -0.20 2.18
CA GLY A 140 -3.05 -1.14 1.39
C GLY A 140 -1.65 -1.31 1.95
N ALA A 141 -0.99 -0.23 2.41
CA ALA A 141 0.31 -0.31 3.06
C ALA A 141 0.27 -1.13 4.36
N HIS A 142 -0.81 -0.99 5.14
CA HIS A 142 -1.07 -1.80 6.31
C HIS A 142 -1.12 -3.30 5.98
N LEU A 143 -1.96 -3.69 5.01
CA LEU A 143 -2.12 -5.11 4.62
C LEU A 143 -0.84 -5.67 3.99
N SER A 144 -0.15 -4.87 3.17
CA SER A 144 1.14 -5.21 2.55
C SER A 144 2.22 -5.45 3.60
N ALA A 145 2.27 -4.63 4.65
CA ALA A 145 3.23 -4.79 5.73
C ALA A 145 2.99 -6.09 6.52
N ILE A 146 1.74 -6.45 6.81
CA ILE A 146 1.40 -7.71 7.47
C ILE A 146 1.83 -8.90 6.60
N LEU A 147 1.52 -8.87 5.30
CA LEU A 147 1.94 -9.92 4.37
C LEU A 147 3.45 -10.14 4.38
N CYS A 148 4.25 -9.06 4.37
CA CYS A 148 5.72 -9.14 4.26
C CYS A 148 6.41 -9.46 5.58
N TYR A 149 5.86 -9.05 6.73
CA TYR A 149 6.60 -9.05 8.00
C TYR A 149 5.93 -9.84 9.14
N SER A 150 4.71 -10.35 8.95
CA SER A 150 4.06 -11.23 9.95
C SER A 150 4.29 -12.69 9.61
N LYS A 151 5.25 -13.32 10.29
CA LYS A 151 5.50 -14.76 10.13
C LYS A 151 4.28 -15.59 10.51
N GLU A 152 3.56 -15.20 11.57
CA GLU A 152 2.32 -15.84 11.98
C GLU A 152 1.27 -15.84 10.85
N THR A 153 1.11 -14.69 10.16
CA THR A 153 0.18 -14.57 9.03
C THR A 153 0.61 -15.45 7.86
N GLN A 154 1.91 -15.47 7.54
CA GLN A 154 2.45 -16.28 6.45
C GLN A 154 2.23 -17.77 6.71
N GLU A 155 2.49 -18.25 7.92
CA GLU A 155 2.25 -19.63 8.35
C GLU A 155 0.76 -19.96 8.34
N LYS A 156 -0.08 -19.10 8.90
CA LYS A 156 -1.53 -19.31 8.99
C LYS A 156 -2.21 -19.47 7.64
N TYR A 157 -1.79 -18.67 6.64
CA TYR A 157 -2.41 -18.68 5.31
C TYR A 157 -1.57 -19.40 4.25
N ASP A 158 -0.50 -20.07 4.68
CA ASP A 158 0.41 -20.80 3.81
C ASP A 158 0.91 -19.94 2.65
N VAL A 159 1.55 -18.80 2.98
CA VAL A 159 2.08 -17.84 2.01
C VAL A 159 3.58 -17.81 2.07
N ASP A 160 4.22 -18.13 0.94
CA ASP A 160 5.65 -17.97 0.77
C ASP A 160 5.97 -16.56 0.20
N VAL A 161 6.68 -15.75 0.96
CA VAL A 161 7.19 -14.43 0.56
C VAL A 161 8.69 -14.45 0.26
N SER A 162 9.27 -15.62 0.06
CA SER A 162 10.72 -15.79 -0.20
C SER A 162 11.19 -15.11 -1.49
N ASN A 163 10.28 -14.89 -2.41
CA ASN A 163 10.47 -14.21 -3.69
C ASN A 163 10.20 -12.69 -3.62
N VAL A 164 9.80 -12.16 -2.46
CA VAL A 164 9.63 -10.71 -2.27
C VAL A 164 11.01 -10.10 -1.97
N VAL A 165 11.43 -9.20 -2.84
CA VAL A 165 12.74 -8.54 -2.77
C VAL A 165 12.65 -7.09 -2.30
N GLY A 166 11.44 -6.57 -2.05
CA GLY A 166 11.24 -5.24 -1.48
C GLY A 166 9.80 -4.98 -1.10
N PHE A 167 9.63 -4.17 -0.05
CA PHE A 167 8.34 -3.64 0.38
C PHE A 167 8.35 -2.11 0.34
N ILE A 168 7.31 -1.51 -0.23
CA ILE A 168 7.12 -0.05 -0.22
C ILE A 168 5.77 0.27 0.40
N GLY A 169 5.78 0.91 1.55
CA GLY A 169 4.57 1.37 2.21
C GLY A 169 4.43 2.89 2.14
N VAL A 170 3.30 3.37 1.63
CA VAL A 170 3.04 4.80 1.45
C VAL A 170 1.90 5.24 2.36
N GLY A 171 2.20 6.05 3.39
CA GLY A 171 1.19 6.59 4.29
C GLY A 171 0.40 5.56 5.08
N GLY A 172 1.03 4.50 5.51
CA GLY A 172 0.36 3.38 6.16
C GLY A 172 0.06 3.58 7.65
N PRO A 173 -1.11 3.14 8.13
CA PRO A 173 -1.44 3.07 9.55
C PRO A 173 -0.82 1.81 10.17
N TYR A 174 0.45 1.88 10.52
CA TYR A 174 1.22 0.73 11.00
C TYR A 174 1.10 0.48 12.51
N VAL A 175 0.71 1.51 13.28
CA VAL A 175 0.63 1.51 14.74
C VAL A 175 -0.76 1.95 15.15
N PHE A 176 -1.45 1.16 15.98
CA PHE A 176 -2.81 1.47 16.44
C PHE A 176 -2.86 1.98 17.89
N SER A 177 -1.76 1.83 18.63
CA SER A 177 -1.55 2.42 19.93
C SER A 177 -1.17 3.90 19.84
N GLY A 178 -1.45 4.67 20.88
CA GLY A 178 -1.12 6.09 20.92
C GLY A 178 -2.19 6.99 20.29
N ARG A 179 -1.77 8.22 19.92
CA ARG A 179 -2.66 9.23 19.35
C ARG A 179 -3.03 8.87 17.91
N GLN A 180 -4.34 8.82 17.66
CA GLN A 180 -4.88 8.57 16.32
C GLN A 180 -5.86 9.69 15.97
N SER A 181 -5.90 10.08 14.70
CA SER A 181 -6.94 10.99 14.22
C SER A 181 -8.34 10.37 14.42
N LEU A 182 -9.37 11.22 14.55
CA LEU A 182 -10.74 10.75 14.71
C LEU A 182 -11.17 9.83 13.55
N SER A 183 -10.79 10.20 12.32
CA SER A 183 -11.07 9.41 11.11
C SER A 183 -10.47 8.01 11.18
N VAL A 184 -9.20 7.88 11.59
CA VAL A 184 -8.55 6.57 11.75
C VAL A 184 -9.23 5.74 12.84
N ARG A 185 -9.58 6.34 13.99
CA ARG A 185 -10.30 5.62 15.06
C ARG A 185 -11.64 5.06 14.57
N LEU A 186 -12.40 5.84 13.80
CA LEU A 186 -13.67 5.41 13.22
C LEU A 186 -13.47 4.26 12.24
N LEU A 187 -12.47 4.34 11.37
CA LEU A 187 -12.13 3.29 10.42
C LEU A 187 -11.69 2.00 11.11
N LEU A 188 -10.88 2.08 12.16
CA LEU A 188 -10.49 0.91 12.98
C LEU A 188 -11.70 0.27 13.67
N ASN A 189 -12.68 1.06 14.15
CA ASN A 189 -13.92 0.53 14.72
C ASN A 189 -14.81 -0.17 13.66
N GLN A 190 -14.70 0.24 12.39
CA GLN A 190 -15.36 -0.44 11.27
C GLN A 190 -14.61 -1.72 10.87
N LEU A 191 -13.28 -1.69 10.90
CA LEU A 191 -12.43 -2.82 10.51
C LEU A 191 -12.53 -3.97 11.51
N PHE A 192 -12.38 -3.70 12.79
CA PHE A 192 -12.36 -4.72 13.84
C PHE A 192 -13.75 -4.96 14.46
N ALA A 193 -14.02 -6.19 14.86
CA ALA A 193 -15.18 -6.52 15.67
C ALA A 193 -15.01 -5.93 17.08
N LYS A 194 -16.15 -5.67 17.76
CA LYS A 194 -16.11 -5.22 19.17
C LYS A 194 -15.41 -6.28 20.03
N GLY A 195 -14.43 -5.85 20.82
CA GLY A 195 -13.65 -6.75 21.69
C GLY A 195 -12.54 -7.53 20.97
N TYR A 196 -12.33 -7.33 19.67
CA TYR A 196 -11.21 -7.94 18.96
C TYR A 196 -9.88 -7.34 19.43
N ASP A 197 -8.90 -8.19 19.69
CA ASP A 197 -7.53 -7.76 20.02
C ASP A 197 -6.85 -7.21 18.77
N ARG A 198 -6.75 -5.87 18.69
CA ARG A 198 -6.23 -5.18 17.51
C ARG A 198 -4.75 -5.42 17.27
N THR A 199 -4.00 -5.87 18.28
CA THR A 199 -2.58 -6.24 18.08
C THR A 199 -2.42 -7.37 17.08
N GLN A 200 -3.42 -8.24 16.94
CA GLN A 200 -3.47 -9.31 15.95
C GLN A 200 -3.71 -8.81 14.51
N GLY A 201 -3.90 -7.53 14.32
CA GLY A 201 -4.02 -6.88 13.01
C GLY A 201 -3.15 -5.63 12.90
N GLU A 202 -2.24 -5.40 13.83
CA GLU A 202 -1.36 -4.25 13.86
C GLU A 202 0.03 -4.61 13.28
N PRO A 203 0.47 -4.01 12.17
CA PRO A 203 1.78 -4.31 11.59
C PRO A 203 2.95 -4.18 12.56
N TYR A 204 2.91 -3.18 13.46
CA TYR A 204 3.93 -2.96 14.49
C TYR A 204 4.07 -4.17 15.43
N SER A 205 2.93 -4.67 15.91
CA SER A 205 2.88 -5.81 16.85
C SER A 205 3.23 -7.14 16.19
N LEU A 206 2.85 -7.30 14.90
CA LEU A 206 3.07 -8.53 14.14
C LEU A 206 4.44 -8.61 13.46
N MET A 207 5.20 -7.50 13.46
CA MET A 207 6.49 -7.45 12.77
C MET A 207 7.51 -8.42 13.35
N THR A 208 8.07 -9.23 12.50
CA THR A 208 9.21 -10.11 12.78
C THR A 208 10.44 -9.69 12.00
N LYS A 209 11.61 -10.27 12.34
CA LYS A 209 12.81 -10.12 11.51
C LYS A 209 12.57 -10.72 10.13
N SER A 210 12.90 -9.96 9.09
CA SER A 210 12.75 -10.34 7.69
C SER A 210 13.99 -9.89 6.90
N ARG A 211 14.27 -10.58 5.79
CA ARG A 211 15.28 -10.14 4.82
C ARG A 211 14.75 -9.15 3.78
N ILE A 212 13.42 -8.92 3.76
CA ILE A 212 12.78 -8.03 2.80
C ILE A 212 13.13 -6.58 3.19
N PRO A 213 13.89 -5.82 2.39
CA PRO A 213 14.15 -4.42 2.65
C PRO A 213 12.87 -3.60 2.53
N MET A 214 12.78 -2.51 3.30
CA MET A 214 11.60 -1.70 3.46
C MET A 214 11.87 -0.24 3.07
N LEU A 215 11.00 0.34 2.24
CA LEU A 215 10.88 1.78 2.06
C LEU A 215 9.55 2.26 2.62
N LEU A 216 9.59 3.19 3.55
CA LEU A 216 8.41 3.92 4.03
C LEU A 216 8.42 5.32 3.43
N ILE A 217 7.33 5.72 2.77
CA ILE A 217 7.14 7.08 2.27
C ILE A 217 6.05 7.74 3.12
N GLN A 218 6.38 8.79 3.86
CA GLN A 218 5.46 9.46 4.76
C GLN A 218 5.56 10.97 4.67
N SER A 219 4.42 11.65 4.57
CA SER A 219 4.36 13.11 4.60
C SER A 219 4.24 13.64 6.03
N ARG A 220 4.98 14.74 6.32
CA ARG A 220 4.81 15.50 7.57
C ARG A 220 3.48 16.27 7.59
N HIS A 221 2.81 16.40 6.46
CA HIS A 221 1.55 17.14 6.28
C HIS A 221 0.38 16.20 5.95
N ASP A 222 0.50 14.93 6.33
CA ASP A 222 -0.57 13.96 6.25
C ASP A 222 -1.66 14.30 7.28
N GLY A 223 -2.85 14.66 6.79
CA GLY A 223 -4.01 15.02 7.63
C GLY A 223 -4.82 13.82 8.11
N VAL A 224 -4.41 12.58 7.76
CA VAL A 224 -5.10 11.33 8.13
C VAL A 224 -4.22 10.47 9.03
N ILE A 225 -3.02 10.10 8.57
CA ILE A 225 -2.07 9.25 9.30
C ILE A 225 -0.94 10.13 9.85
N GLU A 226 -0.82 10.18 11.17
CA GLU A 226 0.22 10.95 11.83
C GLU A 226 1.62 10.44 11.43
N TYR A 227 2.55 11.38 11.22
CA TYR A 227 3.93 11.08 10.84
C TYR A 227 4.63 10.14 11.83
N SER A 228 4.34 10.29 13.12
CA SER A 228 4.84 9.43 14.20
C SER A 228 4.52 7.94 14.01
N CYS A 229 3.44 7.62 13.29
CA CYS A 229 3.08 6.23 12.98
C CYS A 229 4.18 5.55 12.14
N ALA A 230 4.69 6.23 11.13
CA ALA A 230 5.81 5.73 10.32
C ALA A 230 7.15 5.75 11.11
N GLU A 231 7.37 6.78 11.96
CA GLU A 231 8.58 6.83 12.79
C GLU A 231 8.67 5.65 13.78
N HIS A 232 7.56 5.33 14.47
CA HIS A 232 7.52 4.19 15.39
C HIS A 232 7.72 2.87 14.65
N PHE A 233 7.07 2.70 13.49
CA PHE A 233 7.22 1.48 12.68
C PHE A 233 8.65 1.32 12.14
N TYR A 234 9.26 2.42 11.69
CA TYR A 234 10.67 2.47 11.30
C TYR A 234 11.60 2.08 12.46
N ALA A 235 11.40 2.67 13.64
CA ALA A 235 12.19 2.36 14.82
C ALA A 235 12.09 0.86 15.18
N ARG A 236 10.87 0.32 15.15
CA ARG A 236 10.64 -1.11 15.39
C ARG A 236 11.32 -2.00 14.36
N ALA A 237 11.29 -1.61 13.07
CA ALA A 237 12.01 -2.34 12.03
C ALA A 237 13.52 -2.39 12.29
N LYS A 238 14.10 -1.25 12.66
CA LYS A 238 15.54 -1.16 12.99
C LYS A 238 15.89 -1.97 14.24
N GLU A 239 15.06 -1.96 15.27
CA GLU A 239 15.23 -2.73 16.51
C GLU A 239 15.29 -4.24 16.24
N LEU A 240 14.47 -4.72 15.32
CA LEU A 240 14.45 -6.12 14.88
C LEU A 240 15.57 -6.47 13.88
N GLY A 241 16.38 -5.49 13.48
CA GLY A 241 17.44 -5.68 12.49
C GLY A 241 16.92 -5.81 11.05
N ASN A 242 15.73 -5.27 10.76
CA ASN A 242 15.22 -5.17 9.40
C ASN A 242 15.88 -3.98 8.67
N GLU A 243 16.22 -4.17 7.38
CA GLU A 243 16.66 -3.08 6.52
C GLU A 243 15.47 -2.18 6.23
N CYS A 244 15.55 -0.91 6.62
CA CYS A 244 14.45 0.03 6.47
C CYS A 244 14.95 1.45 6.19
N GLU A 245 14.33 2.10 5.21
CA GLU A 245 14.47 3.51 4.87
C GLU A 245 13.16 4.23 5.12
N LEU A 246 13.21 5.42 5.75
CA LEU A 246 12.07 6.32 5.90
C LEU A 246 12.31 7.57 5.03
N TYR A 247 11.57 7.68 3.95
CA TYR A 247 11.56 8.86 3.09
C TYR A 247 10.48 9.85 3.55
N THR A 248 10.94 11.01 4.02
CA THR A 248 10.06 12.07 4.53
C THR A 248 9.67 13.04 3.43
N VAL A 249 8.38 13.17 3.19
CA VAL A 249 7.81 14.17 2.29
C VAL A 249 7.51 15.44 3.09
N THR A 250 8.14 16.56 2.71
CA THR A 250 8.06 17.82 3.45
C THR A 250 7.21 18.90 2.77
N ASP A 251 6.88 18.76 1.50
CA ASP A 251 6.04 19.70 0.78
C ASP A 251 4.59 19.62 1.29
N ARG A 252 4.08 20.77 1.71
CA ARG A 252 2.72 20.95 2.26
C ARG A 252 1.58 20.60 1.30
N LYS A 253 1.84 20.50 -0.01
CA LYS A 253 0.87 20.06 -1.00
C LYS A 253 0.61 18.55 -0.92
N ASN A 254 1.56 17.79 -0.35
CA ASN A 254 1.48 16.36 -0.21
C ASN A 254 0.64 15.95 1.01
N THR A 255 -0.67 16.18 0.94
CA THR A 255 -1.66 15.63 1.85
C THR A 255 -1.76 14.12 1.69
N HIS A 256 -2.46 13.42 2.59
CA HIS A 256 -2.60 11.96 2.54
C HIS A 256 -3.01 11.46 1.16
N SER A 257 -4.11 11.97 0.63
CA SER A 257 -4.62 11.57 -0.70
C SER A 257 -3.63 11.86 -1.83
N TRP A 258 -2.91 12.99 -1.73
CA TRP A 258 -2.04 13.43 -2.81
C TRP A 258 -0.77 12.62 -2.91
N TYR A 259 -0.03 12.38 -1.83
CA TYR A 259 1.20 11.61 -1.92
C TYR A 259 0.98 10.09 -1.91
N THR A 260 -0.18 9.59 -1.43
CA THR A 260 -0.49 8.15 -1.44
C THR A 260 -1.08 7.67 -2.77
N ALA A 261 -1.83 8.52 -3.46
CA ALA A 261 -2.51 8.21 -4.71
C ALA A 261 -2.16 9.22 -5.82
N GLY A 262 -2.24 10.51 -5.53
CA GLY A 262 -2.04 11.58 -6.51
C GLY A 262 -0.65 11.59 -7.15
N MET A 263 0.38 11.08 -6.49
CA MET A 263 1.71 10.98 -7.08
C MET A 263 1.70 10.15 -8.36
N PHE A 264 0.86 9.13 -8.48
CA PHE A 264 0.74 8.29 -9.68
C PHE A 264 0.03 8.96 -10.86
N LEU A 265 -0.50 10.18 -10.66
CA LEU A 265 -1.05 11.05 -11.71
C LEU A 265 -0.04 12.04 -12.27
N GLU A 266 1.20 11.97 -11.80
CA GLU A 266 2.30 12.84 -12.18
C GLU A 266 3.43 12.03 -12.86
N THR A 267 4.54 12.70 -13.20
CA THR A 267 5.71 12.03 -13.76
C THR A 267 6.85 12.00 -12.75
N ARG A 268 7.84 11.15 -12.97
CA ARG A 268 9.02 11.05 -12.07
C ARG A 268 9.80 12.36 -11.99
N GLU A 269 9.80 13.15 -13.07
CA GLU A 269 10.47 14.46 -13.15
C GLU A 269 9.77 15.52 -12.31
N THR A 270 8.44 15.44 -12.20
CA THR A 270 7.62 16.43 -11.50
C THR A 270 7.28 16.06 -10.08
N ASN A 271 7.39 14.76 -9.72
CA ASN A 271 7.03 14.26 -8.39
C ASN A 271 8.18 13.46 -7.76
N GLN A 272 8.78 14.05 -6.72
CA GLN A 272 9.92 13.44 -6.01
C GLN A 272 9.54 12.12 -5.30
N SER A 273 8.30 11.98 -4.78
CA SER A 273 7.86 10.76 -4.11
C SER A 273 7.69 9.62 -5.12
N LEU A 274 7.14 9.92 -6.30
CA LEU A 274 7.04 8.96 -7.40
C LEU A 274 8.43 8.55 -7.90
N ASN A 275 9.33 9.53 -8.06
CA ASN A 275 10.71 9.24 -8.45
C ASN A 275 11.39 8.36 -7.39
N LYS A 276 11.23 8.68 -6.10
CA LYS A 276 11.78 7.86 -5.00
C LYS A 276 11.22 6.44 -5.03
N PHE A 277 9.91 6.27 -5.28
CA PHE A 277 9.27 4.97 -5.39
C PHE A 277 9.95 4.08 -6.45
N PHE A 278 10.06 4.56 -7.68
CA PHE A 278 10.65 3.75 -8.76
C PHE A 278 12.17 3.63 -8.65
N SER A 279 12.89 4.72 -8.32
CA SER A 279 14.35 4.66 -8.19
C SER A 279 14.80 3.73 -7.06
N TRP A 280 14.03 3.61 -5.98
CA TRP A 280 14.33 2.64 -4.94
C TRP A 280 14.21 1.21 -5.45
N ILE A 281 13.16 0.88 -6.23
CA ILE A 281 13.00 -0.44 -6.87
C ILE A 281 14.18 -0.73 -7.81
N GLU A 282 14.61 0.24 -8.60
CA GLU A 282 15.72 0.11 -9.55
C GLU A 282 17.05 -0.17 -8.85
N ASN A 283 17.27 0.41 -7.67
CA ASN A 283 18.51 0.30 -6.90
C ASN A 283 18.56 -0.90 -5.94
N LEU A 284 17.50 -1.69 -5.82
CA LEU A 284 17.53 -2.91 -5.04
C LEU A 284 18.58 -3.88 -5.60
N ARG A 285 19.55 -4.26 -4.73
CA ARG A 285 20.58 -5.26 -5.04
C ARG A 285 20.17 -6.59 -4.40
N TYR A 286 20.44 -7.67 -5.08
CA TYR A 286 20.14 -9.04 -4.65
C TYR A 286 21.43 -9.82 -4.38
#